data_50d9356e27c27642a21d5a3589afd0e0
#
_entry.id   50d9356e27c27642a21d5a3589afd0e0
#
_cell.length_a   1.000
_cell.length_b   1.000
_cell.length_c   1.000
_cell.angle_alpha   90.00
_cell.angle_beta   90.00
_cell.angle_gamma   90.00
#
_symmetry.space_group_name_H-M   'P 1'
#
loop_
_entity.id
_entity.type
_entity.pdbx_description
1 polymer ?
#
loop_
_entity_poly.entity_id
_entity_poly.type
_entity_poly.pdbx_seq_one_letter_code
_entity_poly.pdbx_strand_id
1 'polypeptide(L)'
;MEKGGEWPAVTQEAVQSDLQAMFRGAIRASLELFLEAELETLVGAGWYERVGGRRDRRNGAYPRRLLTSLGQIDVRVPRSRASGAVGGVVGRYRRRTAEVDALLTSAYVNGVSHRKAGELTEALLGERVSRSTVSRVAKALDAQVTALQQAPIAGAHPYLYLDATFVDARWARKVENVSALVAYAVGPDGHRHLLGVTLGAEESEASWSELLQQLLDRGLTGVQLVIADEHAGLAAAVRRWLPEVKRQRCTVHLQRNVLTKAPQRLRKRLAREVADLFRAKDLAAARSGLTHLQARWERQLPEAMACLTAGFAAATVFYGFPPAHWKKIRTTNGLERLHGEIKRRTKAVGAFPDRASALRLITAVALKVTAIWSDRRYVDVSLLEQQEVEQAA
;
A
#
# COMPACT_ATOMS: atom_id res chain seq x y z
N MET A 1 59.91 28.26 -30.66
CA MET A 1 59.21 26.99 -30.43
C MET A 1 58.40 27.14 -29.15
N GLU A 2 57.14 27.57 -29.31
CA GLU A 2 56.21 27.67 -28.20
C GLU A 2 55.69 26.28 -27.85
N LYS A 3 55.81 25.92 -26.58
CA LYS A 3 55.22 24.71 -26.04
C LYS A 3 53.69 24.87 -26.04
N GLY A 4 53.04 24.11 -26.91
CA GLY A 4 51.59 23.99 -26.88
C GLY A 4 51.11 23.47 -25.51
N GLY A 5 50.38 24.30 -24.77
CA GLY A 5 49.76 23.89 -23.53
C GLY A 5 48.67 22.84 -23.83
N GLU A 6 48.86 21.62 -23.34
CA GLU A 6 47.81 20.59 -23.34
C GLU A 6 46.66 21.11 -22.48
N TRP A 7 45.53 21.32 -23.12
CA TRP A 7 44.29 21.58 -22.39
C TRP A 7 43.96 20.33 -21.59
N PRO A 8 43.65 20.42 -20.30
CA PRO A 8 43.25 19.26 -19.51
C PRO A 8 42.01 18.63 -20.16
N ALA A 9 42.04 17.33 -20.38
CA ALA A 9 40.93 16.59 -20.95
C ALA A 9 39.68 16.81 -20.06
N VAL A 10 38.65 17.43 -20.62
CA VAL A 10 37.36 17.65 -19.93
C VAL A 10 36.67 16.30 -19.86
N THR A 11 36.66 15.69 -18.68
CA THR A 11 35.97 14.42 -18.46
C THR A 11 34.45 14.67 -18.25
N GLN A 12 33.63 13.71 -18.64
CA GLN A 12 32.17 13.79 -18.43
C GLN A 12 31.83 14.01 -16.96
N GLU A 13 32.60 13.44 -16.03
CA GLU A 13 32.41 13.60 -14.59
C GLU A 13 32.72 15.04 -14.13
N ALA A 14 33.74 15.69 -14.67
CA ALA A 14 34.06 17.09 -14.37
C ALA A 14 32.91 18.02 -14.84
N VAL A 15 32.45 17.84 -16.07
CA VAL A 15 31.32 18.62 -16.62
C VAL A 15 30.06 18.43 -15.78
N GLN A 16 29.76 17.20 -15.37
CA GLN A 16 28.60 16.91 -14.55
C GLN A 16 28.70 17.52 -13.14
N SER A 17 29.90 17.50 -12.53
CA SER A 17 30.17 18.16 -11.25
C SER A 17 29.99 19.68 -11.33
N ASP A 18 30.50 20.31 -12.39
CA ASP A 18 30.37 21.74 -12.59
C ASP A 18 28.93 22.17 -12.85
N LEU A 19 28.19 21.41 -13.64
CA LEU A 19 26.77 21.65 -13.87
C LEU A 19 25.97 21.55 -12.57
N GLN A 20 26.22 20.53 -11.73
CA GLN A 20 25.56 20.41 -10.43
C GLN A 20 25.90 21.56 -9.49
N ALA A 21 27.16 22.02 -9.49
CA ALA A 21 27.58 23.17 -8.70
C ALA A 21 26.89 24.46 -9.17
N MET A 22 26.77 24.66 -10.49
CA MET A 22 26.08 25.79 -11.09
C MET A 22 24.57 25.78 -10.76
N PHE A 23 23.90 24.63 -10.87
CA PHE A 23 22.48 24.51 -10.48
C PHE A 23 22.26 24.75 -9.00
N ARG A 24 23.11 24.23 -8.11
CA ARG A 24 23.05 24.54 -6.67
C ARG A 24 23.22 26.02 -6.40
N GLY A 25 24.14 26.68 -7.11
CA GLY A 25 24.35 28.13 -7.03
C GLY A 25 23.13 28.93 -7.48
N ALA A 26 22.51 28.54 -8.58
CA ALA A 26 21.31 29.19 -9.11
C ALA A 26 20.11 29.02 -8.15
N ILE A 27 19.88 27.81 -7.61
CA ILE A 27 18.83 27.57 -6.61
C ILE A 27 19.07 28.39 -5.36
N ARG A 28 20.31 28.46 -4.84
CA ARG A 28 20.65 29.28 -3.69
C ARG A 28 20.33 30.74 -3.94
N ALA A 29 20.78 31.29 -5.06
CA ALA A 29 20.54 32.67 -5.41
C ALA A 29 19.05 33.01 -5.54
N SER A 30 18.29 32.14 -6.19
CA SER A 30 16.83 32.27 -6.31
C SER A 30 16.13 32.25 -4.96
N LEU A 31 16.49 31.31 -4.07
CA LEU A 31 15.90 31.23 -2.73
C LEU A 31 16.25 32.45 -1.90
N GLU A 32 17.49 32.92 -1.92
CA GLU A 32 17.91 34.15 -1.21
C GLU A 32 17.17 35.39 -1.71
N LEU A 33 16.92 35.48 -3.02
CA LEU A 33 16.13 36.56 -3.63
C LEU A 33 14.67 36.54 -3.13
N PHE A 34 14.03 35.36 -3.13
CA PHE A 34 12.65 35.22 -2.61
C PHE A 34 12.55 35.53 -1.12
N LEU A 35 13.52 35.07 -0.31
CA LEU A 35 13.56 35.35 1.13
C LEU A 35 13.75 36.85 1.40
N GLU A 36 14.54 37.52 0.56
CA GLU A 36 14.73 38.97 0.67
C GLU A 36 13.45 39.72 0.29
N ALA A 37 12.77 39.32 -0.77
CA ALA A 37 11.46 39.91 -1.17
C ALA A 37 10.39 39.68 -0.07
N GLU A 38 10.37 38.53 0.58
CA GLU A 38 9.50 38.25 1.72
C GLU A 38 9.84 39.18 2.90
N LEU A 39 11.13 39.40 3.19
CA LEU A 39 11.56 40.32 4.24
C LEU A 39 11.14 41.77 3.90
N GLU A 40 11.28 42.21 2.65
CA GLU A 40 10.84 43.55 2.22
C GLU A 40 9.34 43.74 2.45
N THR A 41 8.54 42.73 2.13
CA THR A 41 7.09 42.73 2.37
C THR A 41 6.77 42.82 3.87
N LEU A 42 7.50 42.13 4.72
CA LEU A 42 7.32 42.15 6.18
C LEU A 42 7.76 43.49 6.79
N VAL A 43 8.89 44.03 6.35
CA VAL A 43 9.46 45.27 6.86
C VAL A 43 8.69 46.48 6.32
N GLY A 44 8.10 46.38 5.13
CA GLY A 44 7.42 47.45 4.44
C GLY A 44 8.37 48.51 3.86
N ALA A 45 9.64 48.15 3.63
CA ALA A 45 10.66 49.00 3.00
C ALA A 45 11.82 48.18 2.40
N GLY A 46 12.33 48.62 1.25
CA GLY A 46 13.55 48.11 0.63
C GLY A 46 14.82 48.45 1.40
N TRP A 47 15.98 48.06 0.82
CA TRP A 47 17.29 48.40 1.38
C TRP A 47 17.51 49.92 1.30
N TYR A 48 17.97 50.51 2.42
CA TYR A 48 18.26 51.96 2.54
C TYR A 48 17.06 52.90 2.32
N GLU A 49 15.86 52.36 2.10
CA GLU A 49 14.65 53.17 1.86
C GLU A 49 14.12 53.75 3.16
N ARG A 50 13.81 55.05 3.15
CA ARG A 50 13.22 55.80 4.27
C ARG A 50 11.77 56.14 3.96
N VAL A 51 10.84 55.26 4.37
CA VAL A 51 9.39 55.45 4.14
C VAL A 51 8.64 55.52 5.46
N GLY A 52 7.59 56.36 5.52
CA GLY A 52 6.77 56.52 6.72
C GLY A 52 5.95 55.29 7.12
N GLY A 53 5.76 54.34 6.20
CA GLY A 53 5.01 53.09 6.42
C GLY A 53 5.84 51.88 6.88
N ARG A 54 7.07 52.07 7.30
CA ARG A 54 7.96 51.01 7.72
C ARG A 54 7.44 50.33 8.99
N ARG A 55 7.19 49.01 8.91
CA ARG A 55 6.59 48.19 9.99
C ARG A 55 7.61 47.53 10.91
N ASP A 56 8.82 47.21 10.40
CA ASP A 56 9.86 46.52 11.14
C ASP A 56 11.27 46.92 10.64
N ARG A 57 12.30 46.40 11.28
CA ARG A 57 13.71 46.67 10.93
C ARG A 57 14.42 45.37 10.58
N ARG A 58 15.29 45.41 9.58
CA ARG A 58 16.19 44.32 9.23
C ARG A 58 17.13 44.02 10.40
N ASN A 59 17.38 42.75 10.68
CA ASN A 59 18.24 42.28 11.79
C ASN A 59 19.27 41.24 11.30
N GLY A 60 19.96 41.55 10.21
CA GLY A 60 20.98 40.68 9.62
C GLY A 60 20.38 39.40 9.01
N ALA A 61 21.25 38.41 8.78
CA ALA A 61 20.88 37.12 8.26
C ALA A 61 21.72 36.03 8.97
N TYR A 62 21.27 34.79 8.90
CA TYR A 62 22.02 33.64 9.38
C TYR A 62 22.12 32.55 8.32
N PRO A 63 23.22 31.77 8.30
CA PRO A 63 23.36 30.63 7.40
C PRO A 63 22.44 29.49 7.82
N ARG A 64 21.79 28.87 6.84
CA ARG A 64 20.93 27.70 7.04
C ARG A 64 21.24 26.66 6.00
N ARG A 65 21.54 25.44 6.47
CA ARG A 65 21.72 24.28 5.60
C ARG A 65 20.37 23.74 5.16
N LEU A 66 20.21 23.55 3.86
CA LEU A 66 19.03 22.99 3.23
C LEU A 66 19.45 21.83 2.31
N LEU A 67 18.95 20.63 2.58
CA LEU A 67 19.14 19.49 1.70
C LEU A 67 18.08 19.53 0.59
N THR A 68 18.55 19.57 -0.66
CA THR A 68 17.73 19.58 -1.86
C THR A 68 17.93 18.30 -2.67
N SER A 69 17.14 18.12 -3.73
CA SER A 69 17.33 17.02 -4.71
C SER A 69 18.69 17.07 -5.45
N LEU A 70 19.37 18.21 -5.46
CA LEU A 70 20.71 18.39 -6.04
C LEU A 70 21.83 18.37 -4.99
N GLY A 71 21.52 18.03 -3.74
CA GLY A 71 22.45 18.02 -2.63
C GLY A 71 22.25 19.17 -1.65
N GLN A 72 23.20 19.32 -0.74
CA GLN A 72 23.14 20.33 0.32
C GLN A 72 23.51 21.73 -0.24
N ILE A 73 22.74 22.74 0.14
CA ILE A 73 23.02 24.14 -0.09
C ILE A 73 22.99 24.93 1.21
N ASP A 74 23.86 25.94 1.31
CA ASP A 74 23.83 26.91 2.41
C ASP A 74 23.12 28.18 1.94
N VAL A 75 21.97 28.49 2.55
CA VAL A 75 21.11 29.64 2.22
C VAL A 75 21.22 30.66 3.33
N ARG A 76 21.38 31.94 2.98
CA ARG A 76 21.34 33.04 3.94
C ARG A 76 19.89 33.46 4.17
N VAL A 77 19.39 33.19 5.38
CA VAL A 77 18.02 33.50 5.77
C VAL A 77 18.00 34.84 6.49
N PRO A 78 17.38 35.87 5.91
CA PRO A 78 17.32 37.21 6.52
C PRO A 78 16.35 37.21 7.70
N ARG A 79 16.57 38.17 8.62
CA ARG A 79 15.76 38.37 9.83
C ARG A 79 15.25 39.78 9.94
N SER A 80 14.08 39.90 10.51
CA SER A 80 13.56 41.17 11.04
C SER A 80 13.68 41.22 12.56
N ARG A 81 13.57 42.40 13.14
CA ARG A 81 13.74 42.60 14.57
C ARG A 81 12.53 42.16 15.38
N ALA A 82 11.34 42.44 14.92
CA ALA A 82 10.10 42.07 15.60
C ALA A 82 9.61 40.67 15.20
N SER A 83 9.61 40.33 13.90
CA SER A 83 9.06 39.07 13.40
C SER A 83 10.07 37.93 13.38
N GLY A 84 11.34 38.19 13.61
CA GLY A 84 12.40 37.18 13.59
C GLY A 84 12.80 36.73 12.18
N ALA A 85 13.05 35.43 12.01
CA ALA A 85 13.48 34.87 10.70
C ALA A 85 12.33 34.80 9.71
N VAL A 86 12.61 35.19 8.48
CA VAL A 86 11.75 35.02 7.31
C VAL A 86 11.74 33.53 6.95
N GLY A 87 10.63 32.97 6.56
CA GLY A 87 10.60 31.53 6.32
C GLY A 87 9.37 31.00 5.61
N GLY A 88 8.55 31.85 4.99
CA GLY A 88 7.37 31.40 4.25
C GLY A 88 7.75 30.48 3.09
N VAL A 89 8.69 30.91 2.26
CA VAL A 89 9.12 30.18 1.05
C VAL A 89 9.82 28.86 1.37
N VAL A 90 10.67 28.83 2.41
CA VAL A 90 11.48 27.63 2.75
C VAL A 90 10.83 26.84 3.90
N GLY A 91 9.80 27.37 4.54
CA GLY A 91 9.18 26.85 5.76
C GLY A 91 10.07 27.07 6.99
N ARG A 92 9.50 27.57 8.09
CA ARG A 92 10.25 27.76 9.36
C ARG A 92 10.88 26.44 9.80
N TYR A 93 12.17 26.45 10.09
CA TYR A 93 12.95 25.31 10.61
C TYR A 93 13.06 24.07 9.70
N ARG A 94 12.60 24.09 8.46
CA ARG A 94 12.83 22.99 7.54
C ARG A 94 14.30 22.91 7.13
N ARG A 95 14.88 21.72 7.21
CA ARG A 95 16.27 21.44 6.81
C ARG A 95 16.34 20.68 5.48
N ARG A 96 15.20 20.36 4.89
CA ARG A 96 15.07 19.64 3.62
C ARG A 96 13.92 20.19 2.82
N THR A 97 14.02 20.07 1.50
CA THR A 97 12.92 20.40 0.61
C THR A 97 11.85 19.31 0.59
N ALA A 98 10.66 19.63 0.09
CA ALA A 98 9.56 18.68 -0.01
C ALA A 98 9.88 17.49 -0.93
N GLU A 99 10.69 17.72 -1.97
CA GLU A 99 11.12 16.68 -2.91
C GLU A 99 12.00 15.62 -2.22
N VAL A 100 12.87 16.04 -1.29
CA VAL A 100 13.68 15.09 -0.49
C VAL A 100 12.79 14.28 0.46
N ASP A 101 11.82 14.93 1.11
CA ASP A 101 10.87 14.21 1.96
C ASP A 101 10.00 13.23 1.14
N ALA A 102 9.58 13.60 -0.09
CA ALA A 102 8.88 12.73 -1.03
C ALA A 102 9.76 11.54 -1.48
N LEU A 103 11.04 11.79 -1.78
CA LEU A 103 12.01 10.73 -2.11
C LEU A 103 12.16 9.72 -0.97
N LEU A 104 12.32 10.20 0.27
CA LEU A 104 12.41 9.34 1.46
C LEU A 104 11.15 8.52 1.69
N THR A 105 9.98 9.14 1.52
CA THR A 105 8.68 8.47 1.62
C THR A 105 8.55 7.39 0.55
N SER A 106 8.88 7.71 -0.70
CA SER A 106 8.85 6.76 -1.82
C SER A 106 9.81 5.60 -1.58
N ALA A 107 11.05 5.86 -1.15
CA ALA A 107 12.01 4.83 -0.82
C ALA A 107 11.48 3.88 0.28
N TYR A 108 10.89 4.44 1.34
CA TYR A 108 10.29 3.67 2.44
C TYR A 108 9.14 2.77 1.97
N VAL A 109 8.19 3.30 1.20
CA VAL A 109 7.06 2.54 0.63
C VAL A 109 7.54 1.46 -0.35
N ASN A 110 8.70 1.65 -0.99
CA ASN A 110 9.33 0.63 -1.85
C ASN A 110 10.15 -0.42 -1.10
N GLY A 111 10.19 -0.36 0.24
CA GLY A 111 10.83 -1.36 1.10
C GLY A 111 12.31 -1.06 1.41
N VAL A 112 12.74 0.20 1.26
CA VAL A 112 14.04 0.63 1.75
C VAL A 112 13.96 0.88 3.25
N SER A 113 14.77 0.16 4.05
CA SER A 113 14.80 0.37 5.50
C SER A 113 15.28 1.77 5.86
N HIS A 114 14.89 2.28 7.04
CA HIS A 114 15.33 3.60 7.52
C HIS A 114 16.86 3.78 7.52
N ARG A 115 17.61 2.69 7.76
CA ARG A 115 19.07 2.71 7.71
C ARG A 115 19.57 2.89 6.28
N LYS A 116 19.06 2.08 5.36
CA LYS A 116 19.44 2.15 3.93
C LYS A 116 18.99 3.45 3.28
N ALA A 117 17.88 4.03 3.71
CA ALA A 117 17.45 5.35 3.23
C ALA A 117 18.46 6.45 3.56
N GLY A 118 19.09 6.40 4.76
CA GLY A 118 20.18 7.30 5.12
C GLY A 118 21.43 7.09 4.26
N GLU A 119 21.80 5.83 4.00
CA GLU A 119 22.94 5.49 3.11
C GLU A 119 22.68 5.96 1.66
N LEU A 120 21.43 5.82 1.20
CA LEU A 120 21.01 6.27 -0.14
C LEU A 120 21.09 7.80 -0.27
N THR A 121 20.64 8.55 0.73
CA THR A 121 20.74 10.03 0.71
C THR A 121 22.19 10.49 0.78
N GLU A 122 23.05 9.81 1.52
CA GLU A 122 24.47 10.09 1.56
C GLU A 122 25.13 9.90 0.18
N ALA A 123 24.83 8.78 -0.48
CA ALA A 123 25.38 8.48 -1.81
C ALA A 123 24.86 9.42 -2.91
N LEU A 124 23.56 9.81 -2.87
CA LEU A 124 22.95 10.60 -3.92
C LEU A 124 23.01 12.12 -3.68
N LEU A 125 22.93 12.55 -2.41
CA LEU A 125 22.78 13.96 -2.05
C LEU A 125 23.96 14.49 -1.22
N GLY A 126 24.94 13.64 -0.91
CA GLY A 126 26.13 14.00 -0.11
C GLY A 126 25.83 14.21 1.38
N GLU A 127 24.62 13.94 1.87
CA GLU A 127 24.27 14.06 3.29
C GLU A 127 23.43 12.88 3.75
N ARG A 128 23.85 12.29 4.88
CA ARG A 128 23.14 11.16 5.50
C ARG A 128 21.98 11.62 6.35
N VAL A 129 20.76 11.26 5.95
CA VAL A 129 19.57 11.51 6.75
C VAL A 129 19.42 10.49 7.87
N SER A 130 19.17 10.95 9.09
CA SER A 130 19.03 10.06 10.26
C SER A 130 17.78 9.16 10.18
N ARG A 131 17.85 7.99 10.84
CA ARG A 131 16.70 7.06 10.93
C ARG A 131 15.46 7.72 11.53
N SER A 132 15.64 8.55 12.56
CA SER A 132 14.54 9.29 13.21
C SER A 132 13.89 10.28 12.26
N THR A 133 14.67 10.87 11.36
CA THR A 133 14.16 11.76 10.32
C THR A 133 13.32 10.99 9.31
N VAL A 134 13.81 9.84 8.79
CA VAL A 134 13.02 9.00 7.88
C VAL A 134 11.72 8.54 8.54
N SER A 135 11.78 8.13 9.82
CA SER A 135 10.58 7.76 10.59
C SER A 135 9.58 8.92 10.72
N ARG A 136 10.07 10.15 10.93
CA ARG A 136 9.22 11.34 11.02
C ARG A 136 8.57 11.69 9.69
N VAL A 137 9.33 11.60 8.60
CA VAL A 137 8.81 11.81 7.24
C VAL A 137 7.74 10.76 6.90
N ALA A 138 8.00 9.49 7.25
CA ALA A 138 7.04 8.41 7.02
C ALA A 138 5.69 8.63 7.77
N LYS A 139 5.66 9.39 8.88
CA LYS A 139 4.40 9.74 9.57
C LYS A 139 3.43 10.55 8.70
N ALA A 140 3.89 11.23 7.66
CA ALA A 140 2.99 11.89 6.72
C ALA A 140 2.02 10.91 6.02
N LEU A 141 2.39 9.62 5.95
CA LEU A 141 1.52 8.58 5.42
C LEU A 141 0.31 8.26 6.34
N ASP A 142 0.29 8.73 7.60
CA ASP A 142 -0.86 8.56 8.50
C ASP A 142 -2.13 9.21 7.92
N ALA A 143 -1.97 10.30 7.15
CA ALA A 143 -3.07 10.93 6.43
C ALA A 143 -3.71 9.99 5.40
N GLN A 144 -2.92 9.14 4.73
CA GLN A 144 -3.45 8.14 3.79
C GLN A 144 -4.20 7.02 4.51
N VAL A 145 -3.73 6.62 5.70
CA VAL A 145 -4.43 5.64 6.53
C VAL A 145 -5.79 6.18 6.94
N THR A 146 -5.83 7.40 7.47
CA THR A 146 -7.08 8.07 7.88
C THR A 146 -8.03 8.25 6.69
N ALA A 147 -7.50 8.71 5.55
CA ALA A 147 -8.30 8.88 4.34
C ALA A 147 -8.93 7.56 3.87
N LEU A 148 -8.19 6.45 3.86
CA LEU A 148 -8.73 5.14 3.51
C LEU A 148 -9.79 4.67 4.52
N GLN A 149 -9.56 4.87 5.82
CA GLN A 149 -10.47 4.43 6.87
C GLN A 149 -11.76 5.25 6.97
N GLN A 150 -11.75 6.49 6.48
CA GLN A 150 -12.89 7.41 6.55
C GLN A 150 -13.60 7.62 5.21
N ALA A 151 -13.01 7.16 4.09
CA ALA A 151 -13.60 7.34 2.77
C ALA A 151 -15.00 6.69 2.71
N PRO A 152 -16.05 7.41 2.29
CA PRO A 152 -17.37 6.81 2.11
C PRO A 152 -17.32 5.73 1.02
N ILE A 153 -18.12 4.67 1.20
CA ILE A 153 -18.26 3.59 0.23
C ILE A 153 -19.61 3.80 -0.46
N ALA A 154 -19.59 4.23 -1.71
CA ALA A 154 -20.78 4.59 -2.46
C ALA A 154 -21.19 3.49 -3.45
N GLY A 155 -22.48 3.20 -3.52
CA GLY A 155 -23.04 2.22 -4.45
C GLY A 155 -22.91 0.77 -3.99
N ALA A 156 -23.50 -0.15 -4.77
CA ALA A 156 -23.51 -1.57 -4.45
C ALA A 156 -22.17 -2.23 -4.79
N HIS A 157 -21.67 -3.09 -3.89
CA HIS A 157 -20.43 -3.83 -4.06
C HIS A 157 -20.71 -5.33 -4.01
N PRO A 158 -21.11 -5.97 -5.12
CA PRO A 158 -21.58 -7.35 -5.12
C PRO A 158 -20.56 -8.38 -4.65
N TYR A 159 -19.28 -8.14 -4.85
CA TYR A 159 -18.20 -9.07 -4.50
C TYR A 159 -17.25 -8.44 -3.50
N LEU A 160 -17.19 -9.00 -2.29
CA LEU A 160 -16.28 -8.60 -1.22
C LEU A 160 -15.20 -9.67 -1.03
N TYR A 161 -13.94 -9.28 -1.08
CA TYR A 161 -12.79 -10.16 -0.88
C TYR A 161 -12.12 -9.83 0.44
N LEU A 162 -11.94 -10.85 1.27
CA LEU A 162 -11.33 -10.74 2.60
C LEU A 162 -10.19 -11.73 2.72
N ASP A 163 -9.05 -11.28 3.21
CA ASP A 163 -7.89 -12.12 3.48
C ASP A 163 -6.96 -11.46 4.48
N ALA A 164 -6.16 -12.26 5.20
CA ALA A 164 -5.21 -11.78 6.19
C ALA A 164 -3.77 -12.11 5.79
N THR A 165 -2.86 -11.24 6.21
CA THR A 165 -1.42 -11.53 6.20
C THR A 165 -0.82 -11.15 7.54
N PHE A 166 0.34 -11.72 7.87
CA PHE A 166 0.96 -11.53 9.17
C PHE A 166 2.25 -10.73 9.05
N VAL A 167 2.48 -9.85 10.01
CA VAL A 167 3.71 -9.06 10.16
C VAL A 167 4.13 -8.99 11.62
N ASP A 168 5.43 -8.86 11.87
CA ASP A 168 5.95 -8.74 13.21
C ASP A 168 5.94 -7.28 13.67
N ALA A 169 5.26 -6.99 14.76
CA ALA A 169 5.20 -5.67 15.36
C ALA A 169 5.48 -5.73 16.87
N ARG A 170 6.13 -4.71 17.38
CA ARG A 170 6.41 -4.61 18.81
C ARG A 170 5.21 -4.09 19.59
N TRP A 171 4.80 -4.82 20.63
CA TRP A 171 3.73 -4.47 21.53
C TRP A 171 4.14 -4.82 22.97
N ALA A 172 3.90 -3.93 23.93
CA ALA A 172 4.22 -4.16 25.34
C ALA A 172 5.63 -4.77 25.58
N ARG A 173 6.65 -4.30 24.84
CA ARG A 173 8.06 -4.76 24.86
C ARG A 173 8.32 -6.15 24.24
N LYS A 174 7.29 -6.82 23.72
CA LYS A 174 7.45 -8.08 22.99
C LYS A 174 7.25 -7.86 21.48
N VAL A 175 7.83 -8.74 20.68
CA VAL A 175 7.53 -8.82 19.27
C VAL A 175 6.38 -9.81 19.11
N GLU A 176 5.27 -9.35 18.56
CA GLU A 176 4.09 -10.16 18.30
C GLU A 176 3.87 -10.26 16.79
N ASN A 177 3.38 -11.40 16.36
CA ASN A 177 2.95 -11.61 14.99
C ASN A 177 1.49 -11.15 14.86
N VAL A 178 1.30 -9.92 14.36
CA VAL A 178 -0.03 -9.32 14.21
C VAL A 178 -0.64 -9.61 12.84
N SER A 179 -1.95 -9.83 12.80
CA SER A 179 -2.68 -10.02 11.55
C SER A 179 -2.98 -8.68 10.89
N ALA A 180 -2.64 -8.54 9.62
CA ALA A 180 -3.07 -7.44 8.77
C ALA A 180 -4.25 -7.92 7.92
N LEU A 181 -5.44 -7.45 8.25
CA LEU A 181 -6.69 -7.76 7.58
C LEU A 181 -6.89 -6.80 6.42
N VAL A 182 -7.18 -7.33 5.25
CA VAL A 182 -7.36 -6.54 4.02
C VAL A 182 -8.71 -6.86 3.40
N ALA A 183 -9.45 -5.82 3.06
CA ALA A 183 -10.71 -5.88 2.34
C ALA A 183 -10.63 -5.10 1.03
N TYR A 184 -11.00 -5.75 -0.08
CA TYR A 184 -11.34 -5.05 -1.31
C TYR A 184 -12.66 -5.57 -1.87
N ALA A 185 -13.33 -4.74 -2.65
CA ALA A 185 -14.57 -5.14 -3.30
C ALA A 185 -14.58 -4.74 -4.79
N VAL A 186 -15.52 -5.32 -5.52
CA VAL A 186 -15.87 -4.86 -6.86
C VAL A 186 -16.99 -3.85 -6.73
N GLY A 187 -16.79 -2.66 -7.25
CA GLY A 187 -17.78 -1.58 -7.23
C GLY A 187 -18.82 -1.70 -8.35
N PRO A 188 -19.79 -0.79 -8.37
CA PRO A 188 -20.83 -0.75 -9.39
C PRO A 188 -20.27 -0.49 -10.80
N ASP A 189 -19.10 0.12 -10.89
CA ASP A 189 -18.34 0.35 -12.12
C ASP A 189 -17.64 -0.90 -12.67
N GLY A 190 -17.68 -2.01 -11.92
CA GLY A 190 -16.99 -3.26 -12.23
C GLY A 190 -15.48 -3.26 -11.95
N HIS A 191 -14.95 -2.19 -11.35
CA HIS A 191 -13.55 -2.11 -10.93
C HIS A 191 -13.36 -2.58 -9.49
N ARG A 192 -12.10 -2.85 -9.14
CA ARG A 192 -11.74 -3.24 -7.77
C ARG A 192 -11.37 -2.01 -6.97
N HIS A 193 -11.91 -1.91 -5.77
CA HIS A 193 -11.65 -0.84 -4.81
C HIS A 193 -11.08 -1.42 -3.52
N LEU A 194 -9.92 -0.93 -3.09
CA LEU A 194 -9.40 -1.23 -1.76
C LEU A 194 -10.30 -0.52 -0.74
N LEU A 195 -10.99 -1.27 0.10
CA LEU A 195 -11.94 -0.71 1.05
C LEU A 195 -11.34 -0.50 2.44
N GLY A 196 -10.43 -1.37 2.87
CA GLY A 196 -9.87 -1.26 4.20
C GLY A 196 -8.62 -2.10 4.43
N VAL A 197 -7.80 -1.61 5.35
CA VAL A 197 -6.67 -2.31 5.95
C VAL A 197 -6.71 -2.03 7.44
N THR A 198 -6.72 -3.10 8.26
CA THR A 198 -6.69 -2.99 9.72
C THR A 198 -5.68 -3.98 10.30
N LEU A 199 -5.27 -3.78 11.56
CA LEU A 199 -4.41 -4.70 12.28
C LEU A 199 -5.15 -5.28 13.49
N GLY A 200 -5.27 -6.61 13.50
CA GLY A 200 -5.70 -7.37 14.67
C GLY A 200 -4.52 -7.93 15.46
N ALA A 201 -4.72 -8.19 16.76
CA ALA A 201 -3.73 -8.93 17.56
C ALA A 201 -3.51 -10.33 16.97
N GLU A 202 -4.60 -10.92 16.53
CA GLU A 202 -4.69 -12.21 15.85
C GLU A 202 -5.83 -12.18 14.82
N GLU A 203 -5.89 -13.18 13.96
CA GLU A 203 -7.00 -13.37 13.04
C GLU A 203 -8.19 -14.00 13.78
N SER A 204 -8.96 -13.16 14.48
CA SER A 204 -10.11 -13.57 15.30
C SER A 204 -11.44 -13.05 14.76
N GLU A 205 -12.54 -13.59 15.29
CA GLU A 205 -13.88 -13.06 15.02
C GLU A 205 -13.98 -11.57 15.37
N ALA A 206 -13.39 -11.16 16.50
CA ALA A 206 -13.42 -9.77 16.95
C ALA A 206 -12.72 -8.84 15.96
N SER A 207 -11.51 -9.20 15.49
CA SER A 207 -10.76 -8.41 14.53
C SER A 207 -11.47 -8.28 13.18
N TRP A 208 -12.07 -9.36 12.69
CA TRP A 208 -12.87 -9.34 11.46
C TRP A 208 -14.18 -8.57 11.63
N SER A 209 -14.84 -8.68 12.79
CA SER A 209 -16.06 -7.92 13.10
C SER A 209 -15.80 -6.43 13.10
N GLU A 210 -14.68 -5.98 13.69
CA GLU A 210 -14.29 -4.58 13.69
C GLU A 210 -14.11 -4.06 12.26
N LEU A 211 -13.41 -4.80 11.40
CA LEU A 211 -13.24 -4.41 10.00
C LEU A 211 -14.58 -4.35 9.26
N LEU A 212 -15.42 -5.38 9.37
CA LEU A 212 -16.72 -5.43 8.69
C LEU A 212 -17.65 -4.30 9.16
N GLN A 213 -17.69 -4.04 10.46
CA GLN A 213 -18.47 -2.94 11.02
C GLN A 213 -18.01 -1.59 10.45
N GLN A 214 -16.71 -1.32 10.43
CA GLN A 214 -16.17 -0.10 9.83
C GLN A 214 -16.57 0.05 8.36
N LEU A 215 -16.59 -1.04 7.59
CA LEU A 215 -17.00 -1.00 6.18
C LEU A 215 -18.50 -0.69 6.05
N LEU A 216 -19.34 -1.31 6.88
CA LEU A 216 -20.79 -1.07 6.90
C LEU A 216 -21.12 0.36 7.33
N ASP A 217 -20.47 0.87 8.39
CA ASP A 217 -20.66 2.24 8.88
C ASP A 217 -20.26 3.28 7.81
N ARG A 218 -19.36 2.93 6.91
CA ARG A 218 -18.93 3.77 5.78
C ARG A 218 -19.82 3.64 4.54
N GLY A 219 -20.85 2.79 4.59
CA GLY A 219 -21.83 2.64 3.52
C GLY A 219 -21.65 1.42 2.62
N LEU A 220 -20.91 0.39 3.02
CA LEU A 220 -20.83 -0.87 2.26
C LEU A 220 -22.22 -1.51 2.16
N THR A 221 -22.71 -1.65 0.93
CA THR A 221 -24.04 -2.23 0.62
C THR A 221 -23.98 -3.15 -0.59
N GLY A 222 -25.05 -3.93 -0.82
CA GLY A 222 -25.23 -4.75 -2.01
C GLY A 222 -24.28 -5.94 -2.13
N VAL A 223 -23.66 -6.38 -1.04
CA VAL A 223 -22.76 -7.55 -1.05
C VAL A 223 -23.59 -8.82 -1.27
N GLN A 224 -23.29 -9.56 -2.33
CA GLN A 224 -23.94 -10.84 -2.68
C GLN A 224 -23.02 -12.04 -2.39
N LEU A 225 -21.70 -11.84 -2.47
CA LEU A 225 -20.72 -12.90 -2.27
C LEU A 225 -19.49 -12.37 -1.52
N VAL A 226 -19.16 -13.03 -0.42
CA VAL A 226 -17.84 -12.89 0.25
C VAL A 226 -16.91 -13.98 -0.22
N ILE A 227 -15.75 -13.60 -0.76
CA ILE A 227 -14.69 -14.51 -1.21
C ILE A 227 -13.55 -14.47 -0.19
N ALA A 228 -13.29 -15.59 0.47
CA ALA A 228 -12.29 -15.67 1.54
C ALA A 228 -11.70 -17.07 1.69
N ASP A 229 -10.70 -17.21 2.57
CA ASP A 229 -10.26 -18.53 3.05
C ASP A 229 -11.21 -19.08 4.14
N GLU A 230 -11.04 -20.34 4.50
CA GLU A 230 -11.79 -21.03 5.57
C GLU A 230 -11.10 -20.76 6.91
N HIS A 231 -11.35 -19.58 7.47
CA HIS A 231 -10.93 -19.23 8.83
C HIS A 231 -12.16 -19.10 9.73
N ALA A 232 -12.15 -19.76 10.89
CA ALA A 232 -13.31 -19.84 11.77
C ALA A 232 -13.78 -18.45 12.25
N GLY A 233 -12.84 -17.58 12.65
CA GLY A 233 -13.13 -16.22 13.08
C GLY A 233 -13.76 -15.36 11.97
N LEU A 234 -13.20 -15.45 10.75
CA LEU A 234 -13.76 -14.77 9.58
C LEU A 234 -15.17 -15.27 9.26
N ALA A 235 -15.36 -16.60 9.29
CA ALA A 235 -16.65 -17.21 9.04
C ALA A 235 -17.72 -16.76 10.05
N ALA A 236 -17.34 -16.65 11.33
CA ALA A 236 -18.23 -16.19 12.39
C ALA A 236 -18.58 -14.70 12.20
N ALA A 237 -17.58 -13.86 11.93
CA ALA A 237 -17.80 -12.43 11.67
C ALA A 237 -18.73 -12.18 10.45
N VAL A 238 -18.49 -12.90 9.34
CA VAL A 238 -19.36 -12.78 8.14
C VAL A 238 -20.79 -13.21 8.44
N ARG A 239 -21.01 -14.32 9.16
CA ARG A 239 -22.36 -14.73 9.57
C ARG A 239 -23.06 -13.70 10.45
N ARG A 240 -22.32 -13.03 11.29
CA ARG A 240 -22.86 -12.02 12.22
C ARG A 240 -23.26 -10.72 11.51
N TRP A 241 -22.37 -10.20 10.65
CA TRP A 241 -22.52 -8.88 10.05
C TRP A 241 -23.15 -8.88 8.66
N LEU A 242 -23.08 -10.01 7.95
CA LEU A 242 -23.59 -10.21 6.59
C LEU A 242 -24.33 -11.56 6.49
N PRO A 243 -25.41 -11.79 7.30
CA PRO A 243 -26.04 -13.11 7.46
C PRO A 243 -26.61 -13.66 6.15
N GLU A 244 -27.14 -12.79 5.28
CA GLU A 244 -27.79 -13.18 4.00
C GLU A 244 -26.78 -13.39 2.86
N VAL A 245 -25.49 -13.07 3.09
CA VAL A 245 -24.48 -13.09 2.03
C VAL A 245 -23.90 -14.48 1.85
N LYS A 246 -23.86 -14.94 0.60
CA LYS A 246 -23.19 -16.19 0.21
C LYS A 246 -21.69 -16.13 0.48
N ARG A 247 -21.10 -17.24 0.92
CA ARG A 247 -19.64 -17.35 1.13
C ARG A 247 -19.04 -18.29 0.12
N GLN A 248 -18.00 -17.84 -0.59
CA GLN A 248 -17.14 -18.61 -1.46
C GLN A 248 -15.81 -18.88 -0.76
N ARG A 249 -15.53 -20.11 -0.46
CA ARG A 249 -14.20 -20.53 -0.03
C ARG A 249 -13.22 -20.46 -1.20
N CYS A 250 -12.06 -19.86 -1.00
CA CYS A 250 -11.00 -19.78 -2.01
C CYS A 250 -10.58 -21.17 -2.47
N THR A 251 -10.76 -21.47 -3.76
CA THR A 251 -10.41 -22.79 -4.32
C THR A 251 -8.91 -23.07 -4.26
N VAL A 252 -8.05 -22.05 -4.32
CA VAL A 252 -6.58 -22.18 -4.22
C VAL A 252 -6.17 -22.56 -2.80
N HIS A 253 -6.77 -21.94 -1.77
CA HIS A 253 -6.52 -22.29 -0.38
C HIS A 253 -7.02 -23.72 -0.07
N LEU A 254 -8.23 -24.07 -0.53
CA LEU A 254 -8.69 -25.47 -0.40
C LEU A 254 -7.73 -26.45 -1.07
N GLN A 255 -7.29 -26.18 -2.30
CA GLN A 255 -6.32 -27.02 -3.01
C GLN A 255 -5.01 -27.17 -2.21
N ARG A 256 -4.48 -26.08 -1.64
CA ARG A 256 -3.28 -26.13 -0.78
C ARG A 256 -3.52 -27.04 0.43
N ASN A 257 -4.67 -26.89 1.10
CA ASN A 257 -5.02 -27.73 2.26
C ASN A 257 -5.10 -29.20 1.88
N VAL A 258 -5.70 -29.55 0.74
CA VAL A 258 -5.73 -30.91 0.21
C VAL A 258 -4.31 -31.43 -0.07
N LEU A 259 -3.46 -30.62 -0.68
CA LEU A 259 -2.09 -31.03 -1.03
C LEU A 259 -1.19 -31.21 0.18
N THR A 260 -1.43 -30.51 1.31
CA THR A 260 -0.67 -30.75 2.54
C THR A 260 -0.88 -32.15 3.11
N LYS A 261 -2.06 -32.78 2.83
CA LYS A 261 -2.42 -34.11 3.22
C LYS A 261 -1.89 -35.21 2.28
N ALA A 262 -1.21 -34.83 1.21
CA ALA A 262 -0.68 -35.75 0.22
C ALA A 262 0.86 -35.81 0.27
N PRO A 263 1.47 -37.04 0.06
CA PRO A 263 2.92 -37.19 -0.09
C PRO A 263 3.45 -36.33 -1.27
N GLN A 264 4.66 -35.80 -1.14
CA GLN A 264 5.25 -34.88 -2.10
C GLN A 264 5.26 -35.41 -3.55
N ARG A 265 5.54 -36.72 -3.72
CA ARG A 265 5.56 -37.40 -5.04
C ARG A 265 4.22 -37.33 -5.79
N LEU A 266 3.09 -37.23 -5.08
CA LEU A 266 1.74 -37.27 -5.66
C LEU A 266 1.15 -35.84 -5.82
N ARG A 267 1.69 -34.87 -5.12
CA ARG A 267 1.15 -33.47 -5.08
C ARG A 267 0.97 -32.85 -6.45
N LYS A 268 1.95 -32.99 -7.35
CA LYS A 268 1.88 -32.38 -8.69
C LYS A 268 0.72 -32.94 -9.53
N ARG A 269 0.46 -34.25 -9.43
CA ARG A 269 -0.64 -34.91 -10.12
C ARG A 269 -1.99 -34.53 -9.52
N LEU A 270 -2.11 -34.67 -8.20
CA LEU A 270 -3.32 -34.30 -7.45
C LEU A 270 -3.69 -32.84 -7.65
N ALA A 271 -2.69 -31.94 -7.65
CA ALA A 271 -2.91 -30.52 -7.88
C ALA A 271 -3.58 -30.21 -9.23
N ARG A 272 -3.18 -30.91 -10.30
CA ARG A 272 -3.80 -30.73 -11.62
C ARG A 272 -5.25 -31.21 -11.60
N GLU A 273 -5.49 -32.41 -11.09
CA GLU A 273 -6.82 -33.02 -11.05
C GLU A 273 -7.80 -32.18 -10.19
N VAL A 274 -7.36 -31.67 -9.04
CA VAL A 274 -8.16 -30.74 -8.20
C VAL A 274 -8.38 -29.40 -8.88
N ALA A 275 -7.38 -28.86 -9.59
CA ALA A 275 -7.54 -27.63 -10.33
C ALA A 275 -8.55 -27.76 -11.49
N ASP A 276 -8.56 -28.90 -12.18
CA ASP A 276 -9.49 -29.19 -13.28
C ASP A 276 -10.92 -29.35 -12.76
N LEU A 277 -11.09 -29.92 -11.56
CA LEU A 277 -12.38 -29.99 -10.86
C LEU A 277 -13.07 -28.62 -10.75
N PHE A 278 -12.34 -27.59 -10.33
CA PHE A 278 -12.86 -26.23 -10.18
C PHE A 278 -12.92 -25.42 -11.51
N ARG A 279 -12.53 -26.05 -12.64
CA ARG A 279 -12.68 -25.51 -14.01
C ARG A 279 -13.78 -26.18 -14.78
N ALA A 280 -14.53 -27.07 -14.17
CA ALA A 280 -15.64 -27.76 -14.81
C ALA A 280 -16.64 -26.76 -15.42
N LYS A 281 -17.33 -27.21 -16.47
CA LYS A 281 -18.28 -26.36 -17.22
C LYS A 281 -19.51 -25.93 -16.41
N ASP A 282 -19.87 -26.70 -15.39
CA ASP A 282 -20.99 -26.46 -14.48
C ASP A 282 -20.80 -27.22 -13.15
N LEU A 283 -21.69 -26.97 -12.19
CA LEU A 283 -21.67 -27.61 -10.88
C LEU A 283 -21.91 -29.13 -10.96
N ALA A 284 -22.71 -29.60 -11.90
CA ALA A 284 -22.97 -31.02 -12.05
C ALA A 284 -21.72 -31.77 -12.51
N ALA A 285 -21.01 -31.21 -13.50
CA ALA A 285 -19.73 -31.74 -13.95
C ALA A 285 -18.66 -31.70 -12.84
N ALA A 286 -18.65 -30.61 -12.01
CA ALA A 286 -17.75 -30.52 -10.86
C ALA A 286 -18.06 -31.62 -9.81
N ARG A 287 -19.35 -31.88 -9.51
CA ARG A 287 -19.75 -32.97 -8.60
C ARG A 287 -19.35 -34.36 -9.11
N SER A 288 -19.59 -34.61 -10.41
CA SER A 288 -19.15 -35.86 -11.06
C SER A 288 -17.62 -36.01 -10.97
N GLY A 289 -16.88 -34.94 -11.25
CA GLY A 289 -15.43 -34.89 -11.09
C GLY A 289 -14.95 -35.21 -9.66
N LEU A 290 -15.63 -34.70 -8.64
CA LEU A 290 -15.33 -35.03 -7.25
C LEU A 290 -15.50 -36.55 -6.98
N THR A 291 -16.60 -37.15 -7.44
CA THR A 291 -16.85 -38.61 -7.29
C THR A 291 -15.74 -39.41 -7.97
N HIS A 292 -15.29 -39.04 -9.16
CA HIS A 292 -14.19 -39.70 -9.85
C HIS A 292 -12.86 -39.55 -9.08
N LEU A 293 -12.58 -38.38 -8.52
CA LEU A 293 -11.38 -38.17 -7.71
C LEU A 293 -11.39 -39.01 -6.43
N GLN A 294 -12.54 -39.09 -5.77
CA GLN A 294 -12.73 -39.96 -4.59
C GLN A 294 -12.47 -41.44 -4.96
N ALA A 295 -13.14 -41.96 -5.96
CA ALA A 295 -12.95 -43.34 -6.40
C ALA A 295 -11.49 -43.67 -6.72
N ARG A 296 -10.75 -42.72 -7.27
CA ARG A 296 -9.35 -42.87 -7.66
C ARG A 296 -8.37 -42.79 -6.50
N TRP A 297 -8.57 -41.86 -5.56
CA TRP A 297 -7.57 -41.48 -4.58
C TRP A 297 -7.91 -41.84 -3.15
N GLU A 298 -9.16 -42.19 -2.82
CA GLU A 298 -9.60 -42.42 -1.42
C GLU A 298 -8.79 -43.51 -0.73
N ARG A 299 -8.48 -44.62 -1.41
CA ARG A 299 -7.65 -45.70 -0.83
C ARG A 299 -6.21 -45.25 -0.56
N GLN A 300 -5.64 -44.34 -1.38
CA GLN A 300 -4.25 -43.93 -1.28
C GLN A 300 -4.08 -42.62 -0.51
N LEU A 301 -5.07 -41.74 -0.54
CA LEU A 301 -5.04 -40.40 0.04
C LEU A 301 -6.36 -40.06 0.77
N PRO A 302 -6.78 -40.88 1.78
CA PRO A 302 -8.08 -40.75 2.42
C PRO A 302 -8.25 -39.34 3.07
N GLU A 303 -7.23 -38.84 3.77
CA GLU A 303 -7.29 -37.53 4.41
C GLU A 303 -7.40 -36.38 3.39
N ALA A 304 -6.72 -36.48 2.25
CA ALA A 304 -6.80 -35.46 1.20
C ALA A 304 -8.20 -35.44 0.57
N MET A 305 -8.81 -36.61 0.34
CA MET A 305 -10.17 -36.70 -0.19
C MET A 305 -11.21 -36.25 0.82
N ALA A 306 -11.07 -36.61 2.08
CA ALA A 306 -11.94 -36.08 3.15
C ALA A 306 -11.88 -34.54 3.23
N CYS A 307 -10.68 -33.94 3.17
CA CYS A 307 -10.48 -32.52 3.14
C CYS A 307 -11.15 -31.85 1.92
N LEU A 308 -10.99 -32.46 0.72
CA LEU A 308 -11.59 -31.95 -0.51
C LEU A 308 -13.12 -32.01 -0.43
N THR A 309 -13.67 -33.14 0.01
CA THR A 309 -15.12 -33.35 0.13
C THR A 309 -15.76 -32.38 1.11
N ALA A 310 -15.15 -32.24 2.29
CA ALA A 310 -15.65 -31.31 3.31
C ALA A 310 -15.66 -29.84 2.83
N GLY A 311 -14.67 -29.45 2.02
CA GLY A 311 -14.55 -28.08 1.51
C GLY A 311 -15.27 -27.81 0.19
N PHE A 312 -15.73 -28.85 -0.51
CA PHE A 312 -16.23 -28.74 -1.88
C PHE A 312 -17.44 -27.82 -2.01
N ALA A 313 -18.46 -28.00 -1.19
CA ALA A 313 -19.68 -27.21 -1.25
C ALA A 313 -19.39 -25.70 -1.08
N ALA A 314 -18.58 -25.33 -0.08
CA ALA A 314 -18.20 -23.95 0.17
C ALA A 314 -17.29 -23.38 -0.96
N ALA A 315 -16.53 -24.21 -1.66
CA ALA A 315 -15.63 -23.82 -2.74
C ALA A 315 -16.30 -23.79 -4.13
N THR A 316 -17.57 -24.18 -4.24
CA THR A 316 -18.32 -24.23 -5.51
C THR A 316 -19.51 -23.27 -5.56
N VAL A 317 -19.64 -22.37 -4.59
CA VAL A 317 -20.72 -21.38 -4.53
C VAL A 317 -20.67 -20.44 -5.75
N PHE A 318 -19.50 -20.19 -6.30
CA PHE A 318 -19.32 -19.33 -7.47
C PHE A 318 -20.11 -19.79 -8.72
N TYR A 319 -20.46 -21.07 -8.83
CA TYR A 319 -21.29 -21.57 -9.94
C TYR A 319 -22.72 -20.98 -9.95
N GLY A 320 -23.19 -20.44 -8.85
CA GLY A 320 -24.44 -19.72 -8.74
C GLY A 320 -24.40 -18.27 -9.24
N PHE A 321 -23.30 -17.85 -9.87
CA PHE A 321 -23.09 -16.51 -10.40
C PHE A 321 -22.77 -16.58 -11.91
N PRO A 322 -22.81 -15.44 -12.64
CA PRO A 322 -22.55 -15.44 -14.08
C PRO A 322 -21.25 -16.15 -14.46
N PRO A 323 -21.25 -17.04 -15.47
CA PRO A 323 -20.06 -17.81 -15.88
C PRO A 323 -18.83 -16.96 -16.20
N ALA A 324 -19.05 -15.75 -16.76
CA ALA A 324 -17.99 -14.80 -17.06
C ALA A 324 -17.21 -14.34 -15.80
N HIS A 325 -17.85 -14.41 -14.61
CA HIS A 325 -17.26 -14.00 -13.34
C HIS A 325 -16.47 -15.13 -12.64
N TRP A 326 -16.78 -16.39 -12.90
CA TRP A 326 -16.25 -17.54 -12.14
C TRP A 326 -14.75 -17.53 -11.93
N LYS A 327 -13.99 -17.22 -13.00
CA LYS A 327 -12.52 -17.16 -12.94
C LYS A 327 -12.03 -16.13 -11.92
N LYS A 328 -12.81 -15.09 -11.66
CA LYS A 328 -12.48 -13.98 -10.76
C LYS A 328 -12.89 -14.25 -9.34
N ILE A 329 -14.12 -14.75 -9.14
CA ILE A 329 -14.76 -14.88 -7.83
C ILE A 329 -14.48 -16.21 -7.10
N ARG A 330 -13.87 -17.21 -7.75
CA ARG A 330 -13.53 -18.49 -7.11
C ARG A 330 -12.26 -18.46 -6.27
N THR A 331 -11.45 -17.38 -6.36
CA THR A 331 -10.15 -17.29 -5.69
C THR A 331 -9.87 -15.90 -5.12
N THR A 332 -9.02 -15.84 -4.09
CA THR A 332 -8.47 -14.60 -3.52
C THR A 332 -7.13 -14.20 -4.15
N ASN A 333 -6.80 -14.67 -5.36
CA ASN A 333 -5.50 -14.42 -6.01
C ASN A 333 -5.12 -12.92 -6.10
N GLY A 334 -6.11 -12.02 -6.16
CA GLY A 334 -5.87 -10.58 -6.13
C GLY A 334 -5.25 -10.13 -4.80
N LEU A 335 -5.76 -10.66 -3.68
CA LEU A 335 -5.22 -10.42 -2.34
C LEU A 335 -3.88 -11.13 -2.15
N GLU A 336 -3.69 -12.34 -2.64
CA GLU A 336 -2.41 -13.04 -2.53
C GLU A 336 -1.25 -12.23 -3.17
N ARG A 337 -1.50 -11.62 -4.35
CA ARG A 337 -0.51 -10.73 -4.99
C ARG A 337 -0.24 -9.50 -4.14
N LEU A 338 -1.28 -8.89 -3.59
CA LEU A 338 -1.15 -7.74 -2.69
C LEU A 338 -0.36 -8.12 -1.43
N HIS A 339 -0.68 -9.25 -0.81
CA HIS A 339 0.05 -9.78 0.35
C HIS A 339 1.51 -10.11 0.02
N GLY A 340 1.79 -10.64 -1.16
CA GLY A 340 3.16 -10.86 -1.66
C GLY A 340 3.95 -9.56 -1.71
N GLU A 341 3.34 -8.48 -2.22
CA GLU A 341 3.96 -7.16 -2.28
C GLU A 341 4.11 -6.52 -0.89
N ILE A 342 3.13 -6.68 -0.01
CA ILE A 342 3.24 -6.26 1.40
C ILE A 342 4.41 -6.99 2.06
N LYS A 343 4.44 -8.32 2.00
CA LYS A 343 5.52 -9.15 2.60
C LYS A 343 6.90 -8.79 2.06
N ARG A 344 7.02 -8.55 0.77
CA ARG A 344 8.29 -8.16 0.14
C ARG A 344 8.87 -6.86 0.74
N ARG A 345 7.99 -5.89 1.05
CA ARG A 345 8.40 -4.60 1.61
C ARG A 345 8.56 -4.64 3.13
N THR A 346 7.69 -5.33 3.83
CA THR A 346 7.75 -5.44 5.29
C THR A 346 8.93 -6.29 5.76
N LYS A 347 9.35 -7.30 4.96
CA LYS A 347 10.54 -8.12 5.25
C LYS A 347 11.81 -7.29 5.46
N ALA A 348 11.97 -6.17 4.73
CA ALA A 348 13.12 -5.29 4.89
C ALA A 348 13.12 -4.51 6.21
N VAL A 349 11.96 -4.35 6.83
CA VAL A 349 11.81 -3.69 8.14
C VAL A 349 12.12 -4.67 9.29
N GLY A 350 11.80 -5.96 9.10
CA GLY A 350 11.81 -6.97 10.15
C GLY A 350 10.62 -6.76 11.10
N ALA A 351 10.88 -6.47 12.37
CA ALA A 351 9.82 -6.14 13.33
C ALA A 351 9.56 -4.62 13.38
N PHE A 352 8.30 -4.23 13.25
CA PHE A 352 7.89 -2.83 13.38
C PHE A 352 8.02 -2.34 14.82
N PRO A 353 8.37 -1.05 15.03
CA PRO A 353 8.47 -0.49 16.39
C PRO A 353 7.12 -0.46 17.12
N ASP A 354 6.03 -0.35 16.40
CA ASP A 354 4.65 -0.32 16.90
C ASP A 354 3.65 -0.71 15.79
N ARG A 355 2.40 -0.98 16.16
CA ARG A 355 1.32 -1.34 15.24
C ARG A 355 0.98 -0.19 14.27
N ALA A 356 1.04 1.06 14.72
CA ALA A 356 0.75 2.21 13.86
C ALA A 356 1.75 2.30 12.70
N SER A 357 3.04 2.04 12.97
CA SER A 357 4.07 2.00 11.93
C SER A 357 3.85 0.85 10.94
N ALA A 358 3.37 -0.31 11.39
CA ALA A 358 3.02 -1.42 10.54
C ALA A 358 1.81 -1.07 9.65
N LEU A 359 0.73 -0.57 10.25
CA LEU A 359 -0.48 -0.15 9.52
C LEU A 359 -0.16 0.89 8.45
N ARG A 360 0.64 1.89 8.80
CA ARG A 360 1.10 2.95 7.88
C ARG A 360 1.77 2.40 6.64
N LEU A 361 2.78 1.54 6.81
CA LEU A 361 3.49 0.97 5.66
C LEU A 361 2.60 0.05 4.85
N ILE A 362 1.84 -0.83 5.50
CA ILE A 362 0.95 -1.78 4.82
C ILE A 362 -0.10 -1.04 4.00
N THR A 363 -0.75 -0.03 4.58
CA THR A 363 -1.75 0.78 3.87
C THR A 363 -1.14 1.53 2.69
N ALA A 364 0.02 2.17 2.87
CA ALA A 364 0.69 2.88 1.78
C ALA A 364 1.11 1.94 0.64
N VAL A 365 1.59 0.74 0.97
CA VAL A 365 1.90 -0.31 -0.02
C VAL A 365 0.64 -0.79 -0.71
N ALA A 366 -0.44 -1.04 0.04
CA ALA A 366 -1.71 -1.50 -0.52
C ALA A 366 -2.27 -0.46 -1.51
N LEU A 367 -2.35 0.81 -1.12
CA LEU A 367 -2.79 1.90 -2.00
C LEU A 367 -1.94 2.01 -3.27
N LYS A 368 -0.61 1.93 -3.13
CA LYS A 368 0.30 1.97 -4.28
C LYS A 368 0.09 0.81 -5.25
N VAL A 369 -0.06 -0.40 -4.73
CA VAL A 369 -0.24 -1.61 -5.56
C VAL A 369 -1.62 -1.64 -6.22
N THR A 370 -2.62 -1.12 -5.54
CA THR A 370 -4.01 -1.11 -6.04
C THR A 370 -4.32 0.09 -6.93
N ALA A 371 -3.45 1.09 -7.01
CA ALA A 371 -3.65 2.27 -7.86
C ALA A 371 -3.96 1.92 -9.32
N ILE A 372 -3.35 0.85 -9.85
CA ILE A 372 -3.60 0.37 -11.23
C ILE A 372 -4.91 -0.42 -11.38
N TRP A 373 -5.69 -0.61 -10.31
CA TRP A 373 -6.93 -1.38 -10.41
C TRP A 373 -8.05 -0.62 -11.12
N SER A 374 -7.98 0.70 -11.16
CA SER A 374 -8.85 1.58 -11.92
C SER A 374 -8.64 1.52 -13.43
N ASP A 375 -7.47 1.01 -13.89
CA ASP A 375 -7.12 1.02 -15.31
C ASP A 375 -7.86 -0.06 -16.11
N ARG A 376 -8.41 -1.05 -15.42
CA ARG A 376 -9.06 -2.19 -16.07
C ARG A 376 -10.28 -2.69 -15.30
N ARG A 377 -11.42 -2.71 -15.97
CA ARG A 377 -12.64 -3.35 -15.48
C ARG A 377 -12.38 -4.81 -15.11
N TYR A 378 -12.80 -5.20 -13.93
CA TYR A 378 -12.54 -6.55 -13.39
C TYR A 378 -13.62 -7.55 -13.76
N VAL A 379 -14.89 -7.16 -13.63
CA VAL A 379 -16.07 -7.93 -14.05
C VAL A 379 -17.12 -7.01 -14.67
N ASP A 380 -18.07 -7.58 -15.40
CA ASP A 380 -19.24 -6.87 -15.90
C ASP A 380 -20.41 -7.06 -14.93
N VAL A 381 -20.64 -6.06 -14.08
CA VAL A 381 -21.67 -6.13 -13.03
C VAL A 381 -23.10 -6.25 -13.61
N SER A 382 -23.35 -5.74 -14.82
CA SER A 382 -24.67 -5.84 -15.45
C SER A 382 -25.15 -7.28 -15.68
N LEU A 383 -24.22 -8.24 -15.77
CA LEU A 383 -24.58 -9.66 -15.88
C LEU A 383 -25.23 -10.23 -14.61
N LEU A 384 -25.02 -9.60 -13.42
CA LEU A 384 -25.71 -9.99 -12.21
C LEU A 384 -27.19 -9.60 -12.24
N GLU A 385 -27.49 -8.38 -12.71
CA GLU A 385 -28.85 -7.89 -12.84
C GLU A 385 -29.63 -8.74 -13.86
N GLN A 386 -28.99 -9.09 -14.99
CA GLN A 386 -29.59 -9.98 -15.98
C GLN A 386 -29.92 -11.36 -15.42
N GLN A 387 -29.00 -11.94 -14.63
CA GLN A 387 -29.21 -13.25 -14.01
C GLN A 387 -30.34 -13.21 -12.95
N GLU A 388 -30.46 -12.12 -12.17
CA GLU A 388 -31.55 -11.95 -11.21
C GLU A 388 -32.90 -11.87 -11.91
N VAL A 389 -33.01 -11.14 -13.02
CA VAL A 389 -34.22 -11.06 -13.83
C VAL A 389 -34.60 -12.43 -14.41
N GLU A 390 -33.64 -13.18 -14.94
CA GLU A 390 -33.88 -14.53 -15.47
C GLU A 390 -34.29 -15.55 -14.40
N GLN A 391 -33.84 -15.41 -13.16
CA GLN A 391 -34.24 -16.28 -12.04
C GLN A 391 -35.58 -15.91 -11.44
N ALA A 392 -36.05 -14.69 -11.65
CA ALA A 392 -37.35 -14.20 -11.16
C ALA A 392 -38.48 -14.43 -12.18
N ALA A 393 -38.16 -14.72 -13.45
CA ALA A 393 -39.10 -15.03 -14.55
C ALA A 393 -39.41 -16.52 -14.61
#